data_99dc175cab062277b2ed064330d6a84f
#
_entry.id   99dc175cab062277b2ed064330d6a84f
#
_cell.length_a   1.000
_cell.length_b   1.000
_cell.length_c   1.000
_cell.angle_alpha   90.00
_cell.angle_beta   90.00
_cell.angle_gamma   90.00
#
_symmetry.space_group_name_H-M   'P 1'
#
loop_
_entity.id
_entity.type
_entity.pdbx_description
1 polymer ?
#
loop_
_entity_poly.entity_id
_entity_poly.type
_entity_poly.pdbx_seq_one_letter_code
_entity_poly.pdbx_strand_id
1 'polypeptide(L)'
;MNKPVTSLDTADIATVLKLLPHRYPFLMIDKVIDIRGQKGGIGIKNVTANEPQFLGHFPDNPVFPGVLLIEGMAQTGGVLCIRAMGSTQPKQVFFMTIDKAKFRRPVVPGDTVEYHMKLRAHRRNMWWYIGEAKVRGQIVAEAEVGAMIADQ
;
A
#
# COMPACT_ATOMS: atom_id res chain seq x y z
N MET A 1 -25.43 27.21 -4.99
CA MET A 1 -24.49 27.06 -3.87
C MET A 1 -23.49 25.97 -4.18
N ASN A 2 -22.22 26.32 -4.33
CA ASN A 2 -21.17 25.34 -4.51
C ASN A 2 -20.94 24.65 -3.16
N LYS A 3 -21.10 23.32 -3.11
CA LYS A 3 -20.63 22.54 -1.98
C LYS A 3 -19.12 22.77 -1.85
N PRO A 4 -18.58 23.00 -0.65
CA PRO A 4 -17.14 23.07 -0.49
C PRO A 4 -16.52 21.77 -1.01
N VAL A 5 -15.50 21.89 -1.85
CA VAL A 5 -14.70 20.75 -2.27
C VAL A 5 -14.01 20.26 -1.01
N THR A 6 -14.51 19.16 -0.44
CA THR A 6 -13.82 18.49 0.64
C THR A 6 -12.51 17.95 0.09
N SER A 7 -11.39 18.54 0.51
CA SER A 7 -10.07 18.00 0.22
C SER A 7 -10.00 16.57 0.74
N LEU A 8 -9.49 15.64 -0.08
CA LEU A 8 -9.25 14.28 0.33
C LEU A 8 -8.17 14.25 1.41
N ASP A 9 -8.27 13.29 2.32
CA ASP A 9 -7.34 13.14 3.44
C ASP A 9 -5.99 12.58 3.01
N THR A 10 -5.00 12.84 3.85
CA THR A 10 -3.62 12.34 3.69
C THR A 10 -3.12 11.78 5.02
N ALA A 11 -2.43 10.65 4.95
CA ALA A 11 -1.68 10.08 6.06
C ALA A 11 -0.19 10.24 5.73
N ASP A 12 0.50 11.10 6.48
CA ASP A 12 1.94 11.27 6.36
C ASP A 12 2.70 10.10 7.01
N ILE A 13 4.03 10.11 6.94
CA ILE A 13 4.84 9.03 7.51
C ILE A 13 4.60 8.85 9.01
N ALA A 14 4.42 9.92 9.76
CA ALA A 14 4.15 9.82 11.20
C ALA A 14 2.83 9.08 11.46
N THR A 15 1.80 9.36 10.67
CA THR A 15 0.51 8.67 10.75
C THR A 15 0.63 7.22 10.31
N VAL A 16 1.33 6.94 9.21
CA VAL A 16 1.57 5.57 8.75
C VAL A 16 2.23 4.74 9.86
N LEU A 17 3.25 5.28 10.51
CA LEU A 17 3.97 4.58 11.59
C LEU A 17 3.11 4.35 12.84
N LYS A 18 2.08 5.18 13.06
CA LYS A 18 1.12 4.98 14.16
C LYS A 18 0.12 3.87 13.87
N LEU A 19 -0.21 3.64 12.60
CA LEU A 19 -1.25 2.70 12.20
C LEU A 19 -0.68 1.32 11.87
N LEU A 20 0.48 1.28 11.19
CA LEU A 20 1.12 0.02 10.80
C LEU A 20 2.21 -0.39 11.79
N PRO A 21 2.32 -1.69 12.12
CA PRO A 21 3.43 -2.19 12.93
C PRO A 21 4.71 -2.37 12.13
N HIS A 22 4.62 -2.38 10.80
CA HIS A 22 5.74 -2.60 9.89
C HIS A 22 6.84 -1.56 10.09
N ARG A 23 8.10 -2.00 10.06
CA ARG A 23 9.29 -1.14 10.18
C ARG A 23 10.33 -1.57 9.17
N TYR A 24 11.39 -0.77 9.03
CA TYR A 24 12.53 -1.15 8.21
C TYR A 24 13.00 -2.58 8.53
N PRO A 25 13.26 -3.43 7.54
CA PRO A 25 13.25 -3.14 6.10
C PRO A 25 11.93 -3.48 5.38
N PHE A 26 10.85 -3.72 6.09
CA PHE A 26 9.60 -4.25 5.55
C PHE A 26 8.48 -3.21 5.39
N LEU A 27 8.71 -1.96 5.76
CA LEU A 27 7.76 -0.88 5.49
C LEU A 27 7.85 -0.49 4.01
N MET A 28 6.75 -0.63 3.27
CA MET A 28 6.72 -0.49 1.81
C MET A 28 5.96 0.74 1.33
N ILE A 29 5.60 1.66 2.22
CA ILE A 29 4.94 2.92 1.86
C ILE A 29 5.51 4.07 2.69
N ASP A 30 5.53 5.26 2.09
CA ASP A 30 6.00 6.49 2.73
C ASP A 30 4.85 7.38 3.18
N LYS A 31 3.73 7.33 2.48
CA LYS A 31 2.50 8.07 2.82
C LYS A 31 1.33 7.49 2.05
N VAL A 32 0.12 7.88 2.46
CA VAL A 32 -1.11 7.57 1.72
C VAL A 32 -1.84 8.87 1.46
N ILE A 33 -2.21 9.11 0.21
CA ILE A 33 -2.89 10.33 -0.22
C ILE A 33 -4.28 9.98 -0.77
N ASP A 34 -5.09 11.00 -1.00
CA ASP A 34 -6.42 10.90 -1.61
C ASP A 34 -7.31 9.88 -0.88
N ILE A 35 -7.26 9.88 0.44
CA ILE A 35 -7.99 8.93 1.27
C ILE A 35 -9.48 9.28 1.29
N ARG A 36 -10.30 8.29 0.95
CA ARG A 36 -11.77 8.36 0.99
C ARG A 36 -12.29 7.33 1.99
N GLY A 37 -12.08 7.59 3.29
CA GLY A 37 -12.41 6.64 4.35
C GLY A 37 -11.71 5.29 4.11
N GLN A 38 -12.45 4.20 4.24
CA GLN A 38 -11.92 2.87 3.89
C GLN A 38 -12.10 2.51 2.41
N LYS A 39 -12.82 3.34 1.64
CA LYS A 39 -13.20 3.03 0.25
C LYS A 39 -12.04 3.03 -0.71
N GLY A 40 -11.04 3.83 -0.45
CA GLY A 40 -9.87 3.92 -1.31
C GLY A 40 -8.88 4.98 -0.92
N GLY A 41 -7.75 4.94 -1.57
CA GLY A 41 -6.65 5.87 -1.40
C GLY A 41 -5.46 5.43 -2.24
N ILE A 42 -4.41 6.23 -2.22
CA ILE A 42 -3.20 6.00 -3.00
C ILE A 42 -2.00 5.94 -2.05
N GLY A 43 -1.41 4.76 -1.92
CA GLY A 43 -0.14 4.60 -1.21
C GLY A 43 1.01 5.04 -2.08
N ILE A 44 1.97 5.74 -1.49
CA ILE A 44 3.16 6.22 -2.21
C ILE A 44 4.39 5.50 -1.66
N LYS A 45 5.17 4.91 -2.55
CA LYS A 45 6.48 4.32 -2.25
C LYS A 45 7.54 4.97 -3.12
N ASN A 46 8.51 5.63 -2.49
CA ASN A 46 9.69 6.14 -3.20
C ASN A 46 10.75 5.04 -3.20
N VAL A 47 11.07 4.51 -4.37
CA VAL A 47 12.04 3.44 -4.51
C VAL A 47 13.44 4.04 -4.62
N THR A 48 14.35 3.59 -3.75
CA THR A 48 15.73 4.08 -3.74
C THR A 48 16.71 2.90 -3.80
N ALA A 49 17.91 3.16 -4.36
CA ALA A 49 18.99 2.19 -4.38
C ALA A 49 19.43 1.79 -2.96
N ASN A 50 19.13 2.61 -1.96
CA ASN A 50 19.50 2.38 -0.56
C ASN A 50 18.43 1.53 0.17
N GLU A 51 18.08 0.40 -0.42
CA GLU A 51 17.14 -0.56 0.18
C GLU A 51 17.75 -1.97 0.11
N PRO A 52 17.55 -2.78 1.18
CA PRO A 52 18.27 -4.05 1.32
C PRO A 52 17.93 -5.12 0.29
N GLN A 53 16.70 -5.13 -0.27
CA GLN A 53 16.29 -6.14 -1.23
C GLN A 53 17.10 -6.09 -2.53
N PHE A 54 17.68 -4.94 -2.87
CA PHE A 54 18.49 -4.81 -4.08
C PHE A 54 19.86 -5.47 -3.97
N LEU A 55 20.30 -5.85 -2.78
CA LEU A 55 21.53 -6.62 -2.60
C LEU A 55 21.43 -8.00 -3.27
N GLY A 56 20.27 -8.59 -3.29
CA GLY A 56 20.03 -9.91 -3.85
C GLY A 56 19.12 -9.96 -5.06
N HIS A 57 18.41 -8.89 -5.37
CA HIS A 57 17.39 -8.89 -6.43
C HIS A 57 17.56 -7.67 -7.38
N PHE A 58 18.55 -7.59 -8.23
CA PHE A 58 19.66 -8.51 -8.41
C PHE A 58 20.96 -7.73 -8.30
N PRO A 59 22.08 -8.34 -7.92
CA PRO A 59 23.33 -7.60 -7.61
C PRO A 59 23.77 -6.57 -8.66
N ASP A 60 23.67 -6.90 -9.94
CA ASP A 60 24.07 -6.03 -11.04
C ASP A 60 22.90 -5.40 -11.80
N ASN A 61 21.68 -5.67 -11.36
CA ASN A 61 20.46 -5.18 -12.02
C ASN A 61 19.33 -5.04 -10.98
N PRO A 62 19.27 -3.91 -10.26
CA PRO A 62 18.29 -3.74 -9.19
C PRO A 62 16.87 -3.62 -9.76
N VAL A 63 16.04 -4.58 -9.40
CA VAL A 63 14.61 -4.61 -9.73
C VAL A 63 13.82 -4.78 -8.44
N PHE A 64 12.83 -3.94 -8.23
CA PHE A 64 11.97 -4.04 -7.06
C PHE A 64 11.15 -5.33 -7.15
N PRO A 65 11.26 -6.23 -6.15
CA PRO A 65 10.53 -7.50 -6.20
C PRO A 65 9.03 -7.30 -6.34
N GLY A 66 8.42 -7.96 -7.32
CA GLY A 66 6.97 -7.84 -7.57
C GLY A 66 6.14 -8.22 -6.35
N VAL A 67 6.56 -9.22 -5.58
CA VAL A 67 5.86 -9.61 -4.35
C VAL A 67 5.84 -8.50 -3.30
N LEU A 68 6.84 -7.61 -3.29
CA LEU A 68 6.88 -6.46 -2.40
C LEU A 68 5.98 -5.33 -2.90
N LEU A 69 5.66 -5.26 -4.19
CA LEU A 69 4.60 -4.35 -4.68
C LEU A 69 3.25 -4.78 -4.12
N ILE A 70 2.98 -6.07 -4.08
CA ILE A 70 1.74 -6.60 -3.47
C ILE A 70 1.73 -6.29 -1.98
N GLU A 71 2.86 -6.42 -1.29
CA GLU A 71 2.98 -6.04 0.13
C GLU A 71 2.67 -4.56 0.32
N GLY A 72 3.16 -3.69 -0.55
CA GLY A 72 2.84 -2.26 -0.52
C GLY A 72 1.35 -1.97 -0.69
N MET A 73 0.67 -2.73 -1.56
CA MET A 73 -0.79 -2.66 -1.70
C MET A 73 -1.48 -3.04 -0.40
N ALA A 74 -1.06 -4.13 0.25
CA ALA A 74 -1.64 -4.57 1.51
C ALA A 74 -1.42 -3.56 2.63
N GLN A 75 -0.23 -2.96 2.71
CA GLN A 75 0.06 -1.93 3.70
C GLN A 75 -0.77 -0.68 3.48
N THR A 76 -0.95 -0.27 2.23
CA THR A 76 -1.84 0.84 1.87
C THR A 76 -3.27 0.55 2.33
N GLY A 77 -3.79 -0.62 1.99
CA GLY A 77 -5.12 -1.07 2.44
C GLY A 77 -5.20 -1.13 3.96
N GLY A 78 -4.13 -1.58 4.63
CA GLY A 78 -4.03 -1.60 6.09
C GLY A 78 -4.18 -0.22 6.71
N VAL A 79 -3.53 0.79 6.18
CA VAL A 79 -3.69 2.18 6.63
C VAL A 79 -5.14 2.62 6.50
N LEU A 80 -5.77 2.34 5.36
CA LEU A 80 -7.17 2.72 5.11
C LEU A 80 -8.11 2.06 6.11
N CYS A 81 -7.96 0.76 6.34
CA CYS A 81 -8.81 -0.02 7.25
C CYS A 81 -8.62 0.41 8.70
N ILE A 82 -7.38 0.44 9.17
CA ILE A 82 -7.06 0.72 10.57
C ILE A 82 -7.50 2.14 10.94
N ARG A 83 -7.29 3.09 10.02
CA ARG A 83 -7.74 4.46 10.20
C ARG A 83 -9.26 4.55 10.30
N ALA A 84 -9.98 3.84 9.43
CA ALA A 84 -11.44 3.82 9.42
C ALA A 84 -12.01 3.15 10.68
N MET A 85 -11.27 2.24 11.30
CA MET A 85 -11.63 1.65 12.59
C MET A 85 -11.49 2.61 13.77
N GLY A 86 -10.91 3.79 13.55
CA GLY A 86 -10.64 4.77 14.60
C GLY A 86 -9.54 4.36 15.57
N SER A 87 -8.68 3.41 15.18
CA SER A 87 -7.60 2.95 16.04
C SER A 87 -6.50 4.01 16.17
N THR A 88 -5.97 4.15 17.39
CA THR A 88 -4.82 5.00 17.69
C THR A 88 -3.54 4.18 17.87
N GLN A 89 -3.64 2.87 17.72
CA GLN A 89 -2.52 1.94 17.91
C GLN A 89 -2.35 1.05 16.68
N PRO A 90 -1.11 0.59 16.43
CA PRO A 90 -0.86 -0.32 15.32
C PRO A 90 -1.63 -1.63 15.47
N LYS A 91 -2.06 -2.17 14.33
CA LYS A 91 -2.69 -3.47 14.23
C LYS A 91 -1.95 -4.32 13.24
N GLN A 92 -1.94 -5.62 13.45
CA GLN A 92 -1.30 -6.55 12.52
C GLN A 92 -2.16 -6.75 11.28
N VAL A 93 -1.50 -6.81 10.13
CA VAL A 93 -2.12 -7.04 8.83
C VAL A 93 -1.63 -8.38 8.30
N PHE A 94 -2.55 -9.33 8.16
CA PHE A 94 -2.23 -10.66 7.65
C PHE A 94 -2.87 -10.87 6.29
N PHE A 95 -2.08 -11.26 5.30
CA PHE A 95 -2.64 -11.71 4.03
C PHE A 95 -3.49 -12.95 4.24
N MET A 96 -4.68 -12.95 3.65
CA MET A 96 -5.55 -14.12 3.58
C MET A 96 -5.66 -14.64 2.15
N THR A 97 -5.75 -13.73 1.19
CA THR A 97 -5.82 -14.08 -0.23
C THR A 97 -5.06 -13.06 -1.08
N ILE A 98 -4.47 -13.55 -2.14
CA ILE A 98 -3.93 -12.75 -3.24
C ILE A 98 -4.46 -13.37 -4.52
N ASP A 99 -5.27 -12.61 -5.25
CA ASP A 99 -5.92 -13.08 -6.46
C ASP A 99 -5.56 -12.21 -7.65
N LYS A 100 -5.55 -12.79 -8.84
CA LYS A 100 -5.37 -12.07 -10.11
C LYS A 100 -4.13 -11.19 -10.13
N ALA A 101 -3.05 -11.65 -9.48
CA ALA A 101 -1.79 -10.91 -9.46
C ALA A 101 -1.14 -10.96 -10.85
N LYS A 102 -0.79 -9.77 -11.36
CA LYS A 102 -0.11 -9.62 -12.65
C LYS A 102 1.00 -8.59 -12.51
N PHE A 103 2.16 -8.92 -13.04
CA PHE A 103 3.34 -8.05 -13.05
C PHE A 103 3.63 -7.68 -14.49
N ARG A 104 3.52 -6.39 -14.81
CA ARG A 104 3.52 -5.94 -16.21
C ARG A 104 4.80 -5.23 -16.62
N ARG A 105 5.47 -4.55 -15.68
CA ARG A 105 6.67 -3.76 -15.94
C ARG A 105 7.58 -3.80 -14.73
N PRO A 106 8.92 -3.78 -14.92
CA PRO A 106 9.85 -3.68 -13.80
C PRO A 106 9.77 -2.30 -13.13
N VAL A 107 9.97 -2.29 -11.83
CA VAL A 107 10.14 -1.09 -11.01
C VAL A 107 11.58 -1.06 -10.55
N VAL A 108 12.22 0.08 -10.67
CA VAL A 108 13.66 0.25 -10.41
C VAL A 108 13.92 1.42 -9.46
N PRO A 109 15.10 1.49 -8.82
CA PRO A 109 15.47 2.65 -8.02
C PRO A 109 15.33 3.96 -8.80
N GLY A 110 14.75 4.96 -8.16
CA GLY A 110 14.40 6.24 -8.77
C GLY A 110 12.92 6.36 -9.15
N ASP A 111 12.20 5.23 -9.20
CA ASP A 111 10.76 5.26 -9.46
C ASP A 111 9.98 5.62 -8.20
N THR A 112 8.87 6.33 -8.38
CA THR A 112 7.84 6.50 -7.35
C THR A 112 6.64 5.64 -7.74
N VAL A 113 6.29 4.72 -6.86
CA VAL A 113 5.15 3.81 -7.07
C VAL A 113 3.93 4.38 -6.37
N GLU A 114 2.81 4.41 -7.09
CA GLU A 114 1.49 4.74 -6.55
C GLU A 114 0.66 3.46 -6.48
N TYR A 115 0.24 3.09 -5.27
CA TYR A 115 -0.69 1.97 -5.07
C TYR A 115 -2.11 2.51 -5.01
N HIS A 116 -2.84 2.41 -6.11
CA HIS A 116 -4.24 2.82 -6.19
C HIS A 116 -5.12 1.70 -5.66
N MET A 117 -5.70 1.92 -4.48
CA MET A 117 -6.49 0.90 -3.79
C MET A 117 -7.96 1.28 -3.79
N LYS A 118 -8.81 0.29 -4.11
CA LYS A 118 -10.27 0.42 -4.10
C LYS A 118 -10.88 -0.73 -3.33
N LEU A 119 -11.67 -0.42 -2.31
CA LEU A 119 -12.37 -1.44 -1.52
C LEU A 119 -13.39 -2.18 -2.38
N ARG A 120 -13.27 -3.51 -2.40
CA ARG A 120 -14.24 -4.40 -3.04
C ARG A 120 -15.25 -4.94 -2.04
N ALA A 121 -14.79 -5.35 -0.87
CA ALA A 121 -15.65 -5.93 0.17
C ALA A 121 -15.02 -5.78 1.55
N HIS A 122 -15.88 -5.65 2.56
CA HIS A 122 -15.50 -5.64 3.97
C HIS A 122 -16.47 -6.52 4.73
N ARG A 123 -15.95 -7.45 5.52
CA ARG A 123 -16.76 -8.33 6.36
C ARG A 123 -16.03 -8.61 7.66
N ARG A 124 -16.56 -8.10 8.78
CA ARG A 124 -15.95 -8.23 10.11
C ARG A 124 -14.54 -7.63 10.14
N ASN A 125 -13.50 -8.43 10.39
CA ASN A 125 -12.10 -8.01 10.41
C ASN A 125 -11.36 -8.33 9.11
N MET A 126 -12.11 -8.63 8.03
CA MET A 126 -11.57 -8.95 6.72
C MET A 126 -11.92 -7.86 5.71
N TRP A 127 -10.93 -7.41 4.94
CA TRP A 127 -11.09 -6.43 3.86
C TRP A 127 -10.49 -6.97 2.56
N TRP A 128 -11.15 -6.70 1.44
CA TRP A 128 -10.67 -7.04 0.11
C TRP A 128 -10.56 -5.77 -0.71
N TYR A 129 -9.37 -5.52 -1.23
CA TYR A 129 -9.07 -4.36 -2.07
C TYR A 129 -8.63 -4.81 -3.45
N ILE A 130 -9.06 -4.07 -4.48
CA ILE A 130 -8.48 -4.15 -5.82
C ILE A 130 -7.37 -3.11 -5.87
N GLY A 131 -6.15 -3.54 -6.22
CA GLY A 131 -4.97 -2.68 -6.26
C GLY A 131 -4.36 -2.61 -7.66
N GLU A 132 -3.96 -1.39 -8.03
CA GLU A 132 -3.17 -1.13 -9.22
C GLU A 132 -1.94 -0.31 -8.80
N ALA A 133 -0.74 -0.88 -9.00
CA ALA A 133 0.50 -0.15 -8.81
C ALA A 133 0.87 0.57 -10.10
N LYS A 134 1.17 1.86 -10.01
CA LYS A 134 1.50 2.70 -11.17
C LYS A 134 2.81 3.44 -10.96
N VAL A 135 3.56 3.57 -12.03
CA VAL A 135 4.75 4.44 -12.12
C VAL A 135 4.55 5.34 -13.33
N ARG A 136 4.61 6.65 -13.13
CA ARG A 136 4.37 7.65 -14.18
C ARG A 136 3.06 7.40 -14.94
N GLY A 137 2.00 7.05 -14.19
CA GLY A 137 0.67 6.81 -14.74
C GLY A 137 0.47 5.47 -15.44
N GLN A 138 1.50 4.61 -15.52
CA GLN A 138 1.41 3.31 -16.18
C GLN A 138 1.31 2.19 -15.16
N ILE A 139 0.41 1.24 -15.38
CA ILE A 139 0.24 0.08 -14.50
C ILE A 139 1.49 -0.80 -14.60
N VAL A 140 2.17 -1.02 -13.47
CA VAL A 140 3.34 -1.91 -13.36
C VAL A 140 2.96 -3.25 -12.74
N ALA A 141 1.95 -3.26 -11.88
CA ALA A 141 1.41 -4.49 -11.27
C ALA A 141 -0.04 -4.27 -10.86
N GLU A 142 -0.77 -5.36 -10.75
CA GLU A 142 -2.14 -5.34 -10.23
C GLU A 142 -2.41 -6.61 -9.45
N ALA A 143 -3.28 -6.51 -8.47
CA ALA A 143 -3.73 -7.66 -7.68
C ALA A 143 -5.00 -7.33 -6.92
N GLU A 144 -5.70 -8.37 -6.51
CA GLU A 144 -6.77 -8.29 -5.52
C GLU A 144 -6.25 -8.89 -4.23
N VAL A 145 -6.25 -8.10 -3.15
CA VAL A 145 -5.70 -8.52 -1.87
C VAL A 145 -6.79 -8.59 -0.82
N GLY A 146 -6.85 -9.72 -0.11
CA GLY A 146 -7.70 -9.91 1.05
C GLY A 146 -6.82 -9.99 2.29
N ALA A 147 -7.13 -9.16 3.27
CA ALA A 147 -6.35 -9.08 4.50
C ALA A 147 -7.23 -9.13 5.73
N MET A 148 -6.71 -9.73 6.78
CA MET A 148 -7.31 -9.73 8.11
C MET A 148 -6.54 -8.74 8.98
N ILE A 149 -7.28 -7.90 9.70
CA ILE A 149 -6.70 -6.96 10.67
C ILE A 149 -6.92 -7.55 12.07
N ALA A 150 -5.85 -7.65 12.83
CA ALA A 150 -5.87 -8.20 14.18
C ALA A 150 -5.14 -7.29 15.16
N ASP A 151 -5.52 -7.36 16.42
CA ASP A 151 -4.79 -6.69 17.48
C ASP A 151 -3.42 -7.34 17.70
N GLN A 152 -2.44 -6.51 18.13
CA GLN A 152 -1.12 -7.00 18.53
C GLN A 152 -1.19 -7.74 19.85
#